data_0b724f5ef71df3595086a0fd5ff2d572
#
_entry.id   0b724f5ef71df3595086a0fd5ff2d572
#
_cell.length_a   1.000
_cell.length_b   1.000
_cell.length_c   1.000
_cell.angle_alpha   90.00
_cell.angle_beta   90.00
_cell.angle_gamma   90.00
#
_symmetry.space_group_name_H-M   'P 1'
#
loop_
_entity.id
_entity.type
_entity.pdbx_description
1 polymer ?
#
loop_
_entity_poly.entity_id
_entity_poly.type
_entity_poly.pdbx_seq_one_letter_code
_entity_poly.pdbx_strand_id
1 'polypeptide(L)'
;MKNKKVWIAVAALAVIGLIIWLLMGNKKEEKVSFSTEKVAKTDIQTSVTATGTIEPVTSVTVGTQVSGIVAHLYVDYNSVVRKGQVIAELDKTNLISELNTAKANLNSQQSNLNYQKSNFTRYQTLYSKGLISANDFENARLSYQQAQQQVNTAKESVRRAQTNLGYATITSPIDGVVLSKSVEEGQTVAASFNTPELFTIAQDLTNMRVIADIDEADIGDVKVGQRVTFTVDAFPDDTFQGAVKQVRQQPTTESNVVTYQVVISAPNGDLKLKPGLTANVTIFTMEHNGVLAVSSKALRFTPNEALLNKDQTIQDVKAPYKLWTLKDNVFKAHRVEVGTSNGTLTEILSGIEEGTEVLTDFSITGSENGPQSEQANNPFMPRRPNRGNSRGGNGGNAGNSGNAGGAPNNAGNRTPNR
;
A
#
# COMPACT_ATOMS: atom_id res chain seq x y z
N MET A 1 -58.04 -60.89 56.29
CA MET A 1 -57.77 -59.92 55.23
C MET A 1 -57.06 -58.62 55.66
N LYS A 2 -56.58 -58.51 56.90
CA LYS A 2 -55.96 -57.33 57.46
C LYS A 2 -54.41 -57.18 57.18
N ASN A 3 -53.73 -58.31 56.94
CA ASN A 3 -52.26 -58.30 56.82
C ASN A 3 -51.72 -57.93 55.43
N LYS A 4 -52.57 -57.99 54.36
CA LYS A 4 -52.12 -57.56 53.04
C LYS A 4 -51.92 -56.03 52.88
N LYS A 5 -52.70 -55.24 53.59
CA LYS A 5 -52.59 -53.75 53.53
C LYS A 5 -51.33 -53.21 54.23
N VAL A 6 -50.83 -53.92 55.27
CA VAL A 6 -49.58 -53.54 55.98
C VAL A 6 -48.35 -53.76 55.11
N TRP A 7 -48.37 -54.93 54.34
CA TRP A 7 -47.25 -55.23 53.43
C TRP A 7 -47.15 -54.26 52.23
N ILE A 8 -48.28 -53.79 51.77
CA ILE A 8 -48.35 -52.78 50.67
C ILE A 8 -47.81 -51.42 51.18
N ALA A 9 -48.11 -51.02 52.40
CA ALA A 9 -47.60 -49.79 53.01
C ALA A 9 -46.08 -49.84 53.23
N VAL A 10 -45.54 -51.01 53.68
CA VAL A 10 -44.08 -51.16 53.84
C VAL A 10 -43.35 -51.17 52.49
N ALA A 11 -43.93 -51.81 51.45
CA ALA A 11 -43.36 -51.76 50.12
C ALA A 11 -43.36 -50.35 49.51
N ALA A 12 -44.44 -49.56 49.75
CA ALA A 12 -44.51 -48.17 49.31
C ALA A 12 -43.46 -47.28 49.99
N LEU A 13 -43.23 -47.47 51.31
CA LEU A 13 -42.19 -46.76 52.05
C LEU A 13 -40.77 -47.14 51.59
N ALA A 14 -40.52 -48.42 51.26
CA ALA A 14 -39.23 -48.85 50.71
C ALA A 14 -38.99 -48.25 49.30
N VAL A 15 -40.01 -48.18 48.44
CA VAL A 15 -39.89 -47.52 47.12
C VAL A 15 -39.65 -46.01 47.25
N ILE A 16 -40.33 -45.35 48.19
CA ILE A 16 -40.09 -43.90 48.44
C ILE A 16 -38.66 -43.70 48.99
N GLY A 17 -38.20 -44.55 49.89
CA GLY A 17 -36.83 -44.49 50.40
C GLY A 17 -35.79 -44.71 49.29
N LEU A 18 -36.05 -45.65 48.37
CA LEU A 18 -35.20 -45.91 47.23
C LEU A 18 -35.18 -44.74 46.20
N ILE A 19 -36.35 -44.12 45.98
CA ILE A 19 -36.42 -42.90 45.14
C ILE A 19 -35.71 -41.72 45.77
N ILE A 20 -35.84 -41.52 47.08
CA ILE A 20 -35.09 -40.46 47.81
C ILE A 20 -33.59 -40.75 47.78
N TRP A 21 -33.17 -42.01 47.92
CA TRP A 21 -31.76 -42.42 47.87
C TRP A 21 -31.20 -42.21 46.43
N LEU A 22 -31.97 -42.53 45.39
CA LEU A 22 -31.60 -42.29 43.98
C LEU A 22 -31.54 -40.78 43.63
N LEU A 23 -32.43 -39.95 44.18
CA LEU A 23 -32.47 -38.52 44.00
C LEU A 23 -31.36 -37.78 44.82
N MET A 24 -30.92 -38.34 45.97
CA MET A 24 -29.81 -37.77 46.78
C MET A 24 -28.42 -38.25 46.32
N GLY A 25 -28.33 -39.31 45.47
CA GLY A 25 -27.07 -39.99 45.13
C GLY A 25 -26.25 -39.39 43.99
N ASN A 26 -26.67 -38.33 43.30
CA ASN A 26 -25.94 -37.86 42.11
C ASN A 26 -25.68 -36.37 42.08
N LYS A 27 -25.11 -35.85 43.19
CA LYS A 27 -24.33 -34.60 43.04
C LYS A 27 -22.96 -34.99 42.45
N LYS A 28 -22.85 -35.01 41.13
CA LYS A 28 -21.54 -35.01 40.47
C LYS A 28 -20.82 -33.75 40.92
N GLU A 29 -19.73 -33.90 41.63
CA GLU A 29 -18.80 -32.81 41.94
C GLU A 29 -18.27 -32.29 40.60
N GLU A 30 -18.63 -31.07 40.24
CA GLU A 30 -18.06 -30.35 39.11
C GLU A 30 -16.58 -30.14 39.38
N LYS A 31 -15.73 -30.89 38.70
CA LYS A 31 -14.28 -30.72 38.80
C LYS A 31 -13.88 -29.50 37.98
N VAL A 32 -13.54 -28.42 38.66
CA VAL A 32 -12.91 -27.24 38.04
C VAL A 32 -11.43 -27.55 37.83
N SER A 33 -10.99 -27.51 36.60
CA SER A 33 -9.56 -27.58 36.26
C SER A 33 -9.07 -26.20 35.82
N PHE A 34 -7.87 -25.85 36.29
CA PHE A 34 -7.24 -24.57 35.98
C PHE A 34 -6.14 -24.77 34.95
N SER A 35 -6.14 -23.90 33.95
CA SER A 35 -5.06 -23.84 32.98
C SER A 35 -3.94 -22.96 33.54
N THR A 36 -2.73 -23.47 33.48
CA THR A 36 -1.52 -22.75 33.92
C THR A 36 -0.58 -22.51 32.74
N GLU A 37 0.16 -21.43 32.79
CA GLU A 37 1.23 -21.09 31.87
C GLU A 37 2.48 -20.72 32.64
N LYS A 38 3.66 -21.10 32.13
CA LYS A 38 4.93 -20.74 32.79
C LYS A 38 5.39 -19.38 32.29
N VAL A 39 5.76 -18.51 33.22
CA VAL A 39 6.44 -17.25 32.90
C VAL A 39 7.77 -17.58 32.24
N ALA A 40 7.96 -17.17 31.01
CA ALA A 40 9.18 -17.44 30.26
C ALA A 40 9.71 -16.17 29.60
N LYS A 41 11.00 -16.17 29.31
CA LYS A 41 11.58 -15.14 28.44
C LYS A 41 11.19 -15.41 27.02
N THR A 42 10.56 -14.43 26.40
CA THR A 42 10.16 -14.48 24.98
C THR A 42 10.28 -13.09 24.35
N ASP A 43 10.18 -13.06 23.06
CA ASP A 43 10.22 -11.81 22.31
C ASP A 43 8.79 -11.25 22.17
N ILE A 44 8.61 -9.99 22.54
CA ILE A 44 7.36 -9.27 22.33
C ILE A 44 7.58 -8.33 21.14
N GLN A 45 6.81 -8.55 20.07
CA GLN A 45 6.88 -7.77 18.84
C GLN A 45 5.49 -7.26 18.49
N THR A 46 5.43 -6.00 18.07
CA THR A 46 4.25 -5.42 17.44
C THR A 46 4.62 -5.04 16.02
N SER A 47 3.78 -5.39 15.08
CA SER A 47 4.01 -5.11 13.67
C SER A 47 2.77 -4.55 12.99
N VAL A 48 3.01 -3.72 12.00
CA VAL A 48 2.03 -3.21 11.05
C VAL A 48 2.26 -3.89 9.71
N THR A 49 1.19 -4.38 9.11
CA THR A 49 1.24 -5.00 7.78
C THR A 49 0.66 -4.07 6.73
N ALA A 50 1.29 -4.02 5.58
CA ALA A 50 0.85 -3.18 4.47
C ALA A 50 1.20 -3.83 3.13
N THR A 51 0.55 -3.40 2.07
CA THR A 51 0.94 -3.74 0.69
C THR A 51 1.69 -2.58 0.06
N GLY A 52 2.59 -2.89 -0.85
CA GLY A 52 3.35 -1.86 -1.55
C GLY A 52 3.83 -2.31 -2.91
N THR A 53 4.43 -1.40 -3.65
CA THR A 53 5.04 -1.66 -4.95
C THR A 53 6.54 -1.49 -4.90
N ILE A 54 7.25 -2.34 -5.65
CA ILE A 54 8.70 -2.26 -5.79
C ILE A 54 9.05 -1.32 -6.93
N GLU A 55 9.89 -0.33 -6.62
CA GLU A 55 10.38 0.65 -7.60
C GLU A 55 11.90 0.81 -7.51
N PRO A 56 12.56 1.23 -8.60
CA PRO A 56 13.93 1.69 -8.51
C PRO A 56 14.05 2.93 -7.63
N VAL A 57 15.16 3.11 -6.93
CA VAL A 57 15.40 4.33 -6.14
C VAL A 57 15.38 5.57 -7.03
N THR A 58 15.97 5.47 -8.23
CA THR A 58 15.99 6.55 -9.21
C THR A 58 15.54 6.03 -10.56
N SER A 59 14.47 6.61 -11.10
CA SER A 59 14.01 6.40 -12.47
C SER A 59 13.72 7.74 -13.12
N VAL A 60 13.98 7.85 -14.41
CA VAL A 60 13.71 9.05 -15.19
C VAL A 60 12.93 8.69 -16.45
N THR A 61 11.83 9.38 -16.62
CA THR A 61 11.04 9.31 -17.86
C THR A 61 11.63 10.26 -18.90
N VAL A 62 11.98 9.75 -20.05
CA VAL A 62 12.52 10.50 -21.18
C VAL A 62 11.43 10.72 -22.20
N GLY A 63 11.20 11.98 -22.54
CA GLY A 63 10.23 12.40 -23.57
C GLY A 63 10.85 13.28 -24.63
N THR A 64 10.02 13.80 -25.54
CA THR A 64 10.46 14.75 -26.57
C THR A 64 9.85 16.12 -26.36
N GLN A 65 10.59 17.18 -26.73
CA GLN A 65 10.15 18.57 -26.71
C GLN A 65 9.71 19.09 -28.09
N VAL A 66 9.91 18.26 -29.11
CA VAL A 66 9.51 18.59 -30.51
C VAL A 66 8.64 17.48 -31.08
N SER A 67 7.68 17.87 -31.90
CA SER A 67 6.82 16.92 -32.62
C SER A 67 7.51 16.40 -33.85
N GLY A 68 7.32 15.12 -34.17
CA GLY A 68 7.88 14.51 -35.37
C GLY A 68 7.57 13.03 -35.48
N ILE A 69 8.08 12.39 -36.51
CA ILE A 69 8.01 10.95 -36.72
C ILE A 69 9.28 10.36 -36.13
N VAL A 70 9.18 9.26 -35.37
CA VAL A 70 10.33 8.50 -34.88
C VAL A 70 11.02 7.83 -36.06
N ALA A 71 12.21 8.31 -36.41
CA ALA A 71 12.98 7.78 -37.54
C ALA A 71 13.72 6.51 -37.19
N HIS A 72 14.42 6.53 -36.04
CA HIS A 72 15.22 5.40 -35.58
C HIS A 72 15.17 5.25 -34.06
N LEU A 73 15.16 3.97 -33.61
CA LEU A 73 15.31 3.57 -32.22
C LEU A 73 16.62 2.79 -32.08
N TYR A 74 17.49 3.25 -31.18
CA TYR A 74 18.82 2.65 -30.98
C TYR A 74 18.86 1.72 -29.76
N VAL A 75 17.79 1.65 -28.98
CA VAL A 75 17.68 0.86 -27.76
C VAL A 75 16.32 0.17 -27.68
N ASP A 76 16.28 -0.94 -26.97
CA ASP A 76 15.07 -1.71 -26.71
C ASP A 76 14.95 -1.98 -25.21
N TYR A 77 13.91 -2.69 -24.78
CA TYR A 77 13.74 -3.13 -23.39
C TYR A 77 15.00 -3.77 -22.84
N ASN A 78 15.31 -3.50 -21.59
CA ASN A 78 16.47 -4.01 -20.86
C ASN A 78 17.85 -3.61 -21.43
N SER A 79 17.89 -2.70 -22.42
CA SER A 79 19.17 -2.18 -22.93
C SER A 79 19.87 -1.33 -21.88
N VAL A 80 21.17 -1.56 -21.72
CA VAL A 80 22.02 -0.72 -20.87
C VAL A 80 22.41 0.53 -21.62
N VAL A 81 22.18 1.69 -21.06
CA VAL A 81 22.47 3.00 -21.64
C VAL A 81 23.38 3.84 -20.78
N ARG A 82 24.14 4.71 -21.39
CA ARG A 82 25.01 5.70 -20.72
C ARG A 82 24.43 7.09 -20.85
N LYS A 83 24.72 7.94 -19.89
CA LYS A 83 24.34 9.35 -19.94
C LYS A 83 24.88 10.01 -21.22
N GLY A 84 23.99 10.70 -21.95
CA GLY A 84 24.29 11.33 -23.25
C GLY A 84 24.28 10.38 -24.45
N GLN A 85 24.08 9.08 -24.25
CA GLN A 85 23.93 8.12 -25.35
C GLN A 85 22.63 8.42 -26.11
N VAL A 86 22.69 8.43 -27.44
CA VAL A 86 21.48 8.55 -28.29
C VAL A 86 20.66 7.29 -28.15
N ILE A 87 19.38 7.45 -27.84
CA ILE A 87 18.41 6.36 -27.66
C ILE A 87 17.33 6.36 -28.74
N ALA A 88 16.99 7.52 -29.28
CA ALA A 88 16.06 7.65 -30.40
C ALA A 88 16.35 8.89 -31.22
N GLU A 89 15.88 8.91 -32.44
CA GLU A 89 16.03 10.02 -33.36
C GLU A 89 14.70 10.26 -34.08
N LEU A 90 14.25 11.54 -34.09
CA LEU A 90 13.09 11.96 -34.84
C LEU A 90 13.53 12.39 -36.25
N ASP A 91 12.59 12.36 -37.22
CA ASP A 91 12.82 12.88 -38.55
C ASP A 91 13.16 14.39 -38.49
N LYS A 92 14.35 14.73 -38.95
CA LYS A 92 14.94 16.05 -38.88
C LYS A 92 14.65 16.90 -40.13
N THR A 93 14.01 16.33 -41.16
CA THR A 93 13.84 16.98 -42.48
C THR A 93 13.23 18.37 -42.36
N ASN A 94 12.13 18.49 -41.64
CA ASN A 94 11.45 19.80 -41.47
C ASN A 94 12.28 20.74 -40.57
N LEU A 95 12.90 20.26 -39.51
CA LEU A 95 13.71 21.08 -38.62
C LEU A 95 15.00 21.60 -39.28
N ILE A 96 15.62 20.80 -40.17
CA ILE A 96 16.75 21.23 -40.99
C ILE A 96 16.31 22.31 -41.98
N SER A 97 15.12 22.18 -42.60
CA SER A 97 14.57 23.17 -43.52
C SER A 97 14.29 24.50 -42.82
N GLU A 98 13.73 24.45 -41.57
CA GLU A 98 13.50 25.63 -40.74
C GLU A 98 14.83 26.31 -40.34
N LEU A 99 15.84 25.53 -39.94
CA LEU A 99 17.17 26.06 -39.64
C LEU A 99 17.80 26.74 -40.87
N ASN A 100 17.69 26.14 -42.04
CA ASN A 100 18.23 26.71 -43.29
C ASN A 100 17.51 28.03 -43.66
N THR A 101 16.20 28.09 -43.49
CA THR A 101 15.40 29.32 -43.71
C THR A 101 15.84 30.42 -42.73
N ALA A 102 16.02 30.11 -41.44
CA ALA A 102 16.49 31.05 -40.46
C ALA A 102 17.91 31.57 -40.77
N LYS A 103 18.81 30.68 -41.21
CA LYS A 103 20.17 31.06 -41.67
C LYS A 103 20.15 31.97 -42.89
N ALA A 104 19.27 31.70 -43.89
CA ALA A 104 19.12 32.52 -45.07
C ALA A 104 18.64 33.95 -44.70
N ASN A 105 17.67 34.04 -43.77
CA ASN A 105 17.21 35.32 -43.25
C ASN A 105 18.32 36.06 -42.51
N LEU A 106 19.11 35.40 -41.66
CA LEU A 106 20.27 36.02 -40.97
C LEU A 106 21.27 36.60 -41.99
N ASN A 107 21.58 35.87 -43.04
CA ASN A 107 22.47 36.34 -44.11
C ASN A 107 21.95 37.58 -44.80
N SER A 108 20.62 37.64 -45.07
CA SER A 108 19.96 38.82 -45.65
C SER A 108 20.08 40.03 -44.72
N GLN A 109 19.76 39.86 -43.42
CA GLN A 109 19.88 40.95 -42.44
C GLN A 109 21.34 41.41 -42.24
N GLN A 110 22.29 40.48 -42.29
CA GLN A 110 23.70 40.79 -42.24
C GLN A 110 24.18 41.63 -43.40
N SER A 111 23.69 41.33 -44.60
CA SER A 111 23.95 42.12 -45.84
C SER A 111 23.39 43.54 -45.73
N ASN A 112 22.16 43.66 -45.21
CA ASN A 112 21.53 44.95 -44.95
C ASN A 112 22.35 45.76 -43.90
N LEU A 113 22.79 45.13 -42.78
CA LEU A 113 23.63 45.75 -41.77
C LEU A 113 24.92 46.30 -42.39
N ASN A 114 25.58 45.53 -43.24
CA ASN A 114 26.83 45.94 -43.89
C ASN A 114 26.59 47.14 -44.77
N TYR A 115 25.47 47.20 -45.54
CA TYR A 115 25.07 48.35 -46.30
C TYR A 115 24.84 49.59 -45.41
N GLN A 116 24.00 49.45 -44.36
CA GLN A 116 23.70 50.58 -43.46
C GLN A 116 24.94 51.04 -42.69
N LYS A 117 25.84 50.16 -42.33
CA LYS A 117 27.13 50.52 -41.71
C LYS A 117 27.98 51.37 -42.65
N SER A 118 28.10 50.96 -43.92
CA SER A 118 28.85 51.71 -44.91
C SER A 118 28.23 53.11 -45.16
N ASN A 119 26.92 53.17 -45.19
CA ASN A 119 26.17 54.42 -45.34
C ASN A 119 26.39 55.34 -44.13
N PHE A 120 26.21 54.82 -42.92
CA PHE A 120 26.47 55.56 -41.65
C PHE A 120 27.89 56.14 -41.64
N THR A 121 28.90 55.33 -41.96
CA THR A 121 30.31 55.79 -42.00
C THR A 121 30.50 56.93 -43.00
N ARG A 122 29.85 56.87 -44.17
CA ARG A 122 29.88 57.94 -45.17
C ARG A 122 29.24 59.23 -44.64
N TYR A 123 28.06 59.14 -44.04
CA TYR A 123 27.34 60.28 -43.48
C TYR A 123 28.11 60.88 -42.30
N GLN A 124 28.76 60.06 -41.47
CA GLN A 124 29.63 60.52 -40.36
C GLN A 124 30.78 61.36 -40.90
N THR A 125 31.40 60.96 -42.00
CA THR A 125 32.49 61.73 -42.65
C THR A 125 32.00 63.05 -43.25
N LEU A 126 30.80 63.04 -43.89
CA LEU A 126 30.21 64.27 -44.47
C LEU A 126 29.77 65.24 -43.39
N TYR A 127 29.19 64.74 -42.27
CA TYR A 127 28.78 65.55 -41.13
C TYR A 127 29.97 66.22 -40.43
N SER A 128 31.07 65.50 -40.26
CA SER A 128 32.31 66.07 -39.68
C SER A 128 32.96 67.18 -40.54
N LYS A 129 32.62 67.20 -41.86
CA LYS A 129 33.05 68.26 -42.79
C LYS A 129 32.00 69.36 -42.99
N GLY A 130 30.89 69.34 -42.21
CA GLY A 130 29.79 70.31 -42.32
C GLY A 130 28.97 70.25 -43.62
N LEU A 131 28.99 69.11 -44.35
CA LEU A 131 28.39 68.96 -45.68
C LEU A 131 26.95 68.41 -45.68
N ILE A 132 26.44 68.01 -44.51
CA ILE A 132 25.09 67.50 -44.31
C ILE A 132 24.47 68.05 -43.01
N SER A 133 23.12 67.94 -42.93
CA SER A 133 22.41 68.37 -41.73
C SER A 133 22.56 67.36 -40.57
N ALA A 134 22.34 67.82 -39.33
CA ALA A 134 22.32 66.96 -38.16
C ALA A 134 21.19 65.91 -38.26
N ASN A 135 20.06 66.26 -38.84
CA ASN A 135 18.95 65.35 -39.04
C ASN A 135 19.30 64.19 -39.99
N ASP A 136 20.00 64.46 -41.09
CA ASP A 136 20.45 63.41 -42.03
C ASP A 136 21.42 62.42 -41.39
N PHE A 137 22.35 62.98 -40.57
CA PHE A 137 23.29 62.15 -39.81
C PHE A 137 22.56 61.25 -38.79
N GLU A 138 21.64 61.82 -37.99
CA GLU A 138 20.85 61.02 -37.00
C GLU A 138 19.99 59.96 -37.66
N ASN A 139 19.38 60.25 -38.85
CA ASN A 139 18.62 59.25 -39.61
C ASN A 139 19.50 58.09 -40.09
N ALA A 140 20.73 58.38 -40.58
CA ALA A 140 21.66 57.30 -40.96
C ALA A 140 22.12 56.49 -39.74
N ARG A 141 22.35 57.15 -38.57
CA ARG A 141 22.67 56.48 -37.32
C ARG A 141 21.54 55.57 -36.85
N LEU A 142 20.30 56.06 -36.87
CA LEU A 142 19.13 55.28 -36.48
C LEU A 142 18.94 54.05 -37.40
N SER A 143 19.10 54.23 -38.71
CA SER A 143 19.00 53.14 -39.71
C SER A 143 20.06 52.05 -39.47
N TYR A 144 21.30 52.46 -39.13
CA TYR A 144 22.35 51.49 -38.74
C TYR A 144 22.01 50.76 -37.46
N GLN A 145 21.53 51.43 -36.42
CA GLN A 145 21.11 50.81 -35.16
C GLN A 145 19.96 49.84 -35.35
N GLN A 146 18.97 50.21 -36.16
CA GLN A 146 17.83 49.34 -36.52
C GLN A 146 18.30 48.07 -37.23
N ALA A 147 19.19 48.20 -38.23
CA ALA A 147 19.76 47.05 -38.92
C ALA A 147 20.57 46.15 -37.97
N GLN A 148 21.26 46.70 -36.98
CA GLN A 148 21.97 45.95 -35.98
C GLN A 148 20.99 45.12 -35.14
N GLN A 149 19.86 45.68 -34.70
CA GLN A 149 18.84 44.97 -33.94
C GLN A 149 18.20 43.88 -34.76
N GLN A 150 17.94 44.10 -36.06
CA GLN A 150 17.39 43.06 -36.95
C GLN A 150 18.34 41.86 -37.08
N VAL A 151 19.66 42.07 -37.15
CA VAL A 151 20.62 40.95 -37.14
C VAL A 151 20.60 40.19 -35.81
N ASN A 152 20.49 40.90 -34.67
CA ASN A 152 20.39 40.25 -33.40
C ASN A 152 19.12 39.36 -33.29
N THR A 153 17.96 39.86 -33.75
CA THR A 153 16.72 39.11 -33.81
C THR A 153 16.84 37.88 -34.70
N ALA A 154 17.46 38.02 -35.90
CA ALA A 154 17.69 36.92 -36.81
C ALA A 154 18.65 35.86 -36.22
N LYS A 155 19.70 36.28 -35.48
CA LYS A 155 20.60 35.37 -34.76
C LYS A 155 19.82 34.52 -33.73
N GLU A 156 18.93 35.14 -32.96
CA GLU A 156 18.10 34.43 -32.01
C GLU A 156 17.15 33.42 -32.65
N SER A 157 16.63 33.75 -33.83
CA SER A 157 15.81 32.81 -34.63
C SER A 157 16.63 31.59 -35.11
N VAL A 158 17.88 31.79 -35.55
CA VAL A 158 18.78 30.68 -35.90
C VAL A 158 19.08 29.82 -34.66
N ARG A 159 19.36 30.44 -33.51
CA ARG A 159 19.63 29.74 -32.27
C ARG A 159 18.44 28.87 -31.84
N ARG A 160 17.22 29.40 -31.95
CA ARG A 160 15.98 28.66 -31.66
C ARG A 160 15.82 27.45 -32.56
N ALA A 161 15.94 27.63 -33.85
CA ALA A 161 15.84 26.53 -34.84
C ALA A 161 16.91 25.46 -34.60
N GLN A 162 18.13 25.88 -34.22
CA GLN A 162 19.22 24.96 -33.89
C GLN A 162 18.96 24.16 -32.62
N THR A 163 18.38 24.78 -31.58
CA THR A 163 17.97 24.12 -30.36
C THR A 163 16.85 23.09 -30.63
N ASN A 164 15.84 23.46 -31.42
CA ASN A 164 14.76 22.54 -31.82
C ASN A 164 15.30 21.33 -32.60
N LEU A 165 16.27 21.56 -33.51
CA LEU A 165 16.96 20.46 -34.18
C LEU A 165 17.73 19.55 -33.22
N GLY A 166 18.32 20.11 -32.17
CA GLY A 166 18.96 19.35 -31.12
C GLY A 166 18.02 18.44 -30.36
N TYR A 167 16.80 18.89 -30.09
CA TYR A 167 15.76 18.13 -29.41
C TYR A 167 15.21 16.95 -30.25
N ALA A 168 15.45 16.92 -31.56
CA ALA A 168 15.11 15.79 -32.41
C ALA A 168 16.03 14.58 -32.19
N THR A 169 17.17 14.75 -31.51
CA THR A 169 18.06 13.66 -31.07
C THR A 169 17.85 13.44 -29.58
N ILE A 170 17.21 12.32 -29.24
CA ILE A 170 16.84 11.99 -27.87
C ILE A 170 17.96 11.21 -27.23
N THR A 171 18.45 11.69 -26.09
CA THR A 171 19.57 11.08 -25.37
C THR A 171 19.15 10.67 -23.97
N SER A 172 19.82 9.66 -23.41
CA SER A 172 19.62 9.28 -22.01
C SER A 172 20.18 10.35 -21.07
N PRO A 173 19.39 10.85 -20.09
CA PRO A 173 19.86 11.82 -19.09
C PRO A 173 20.74 11.20 -18.01
N ILE A 174 20.68 9.86 -17.81
CA ILE A 174 21.37 9.09 -16.77
C ILE A 174 22.01 7.83 -17.34
N ASP A 175 22.95 7.26 -16.63
CA ASP A 175 23.40 5.88 -16.83
C ASP A 175 22.32 4.94 -16.27
N GLY A 176 22.05 3.81 -16.94
CA GLY A 176 21.03 2.89 -16.42
C GLY A 176 20.54 1.86 -17.42
N VAL A 177 19.37 1.33 -17.13
CA VAL A 177 18.69 0.29 -17.91
C VAL A 177 17.31 0.79 -18.34
N VAL A 178 16.96 0.58 -19.60
CA VAL A 178 15.64 0.91 -20.16
C VAL A 178 14.60 -0.05 -19.59
N LEU A 179 13.65 0.47 -18.81
CA LEU A 179 12.56 -0.31 -18.24
C LEU A 179 11.38 -0.44 -19.20
N SER A 180 11.03 0.67 -19.86
CA SER A 180 9.91 0.70 -20.80
C SER A 180 10.24 1.51 -22.04
N LYS A 181 9.67 1.09 -23.13
CA LYS A 181 9.67 1.75 -24.44
C LYS A 181 8.22 1.93 -24.86
N SER A 182 7.77 3.19 -24.94
CA SER A 182 6.36 3.54 -25.25
C SER A 182 6.17 4.02 -26.69
N VAL A 183 7.19 3.86 -27.53
CA VAL A 183 7.18 4.31 -28.94
C VAL A 183 7.80 3.29 -29.87
N GLU A 184 7.37 3.33 -31.15
CA GLU A 184 7.87 2.49 -32.22
C GLU A 184 8.42 3.32 -33.38
N GLU A 185 9.30 2.73 -34.20
CA GLU A 185 9.77 3.38 -35.42
C GLU A 185 8.61 3.64 -36.38
N GLY A 186 8.58 4.82 -36.98
CA GLY A 186 7.49 5.29 -37.83
C GLY A 186 6.32 5.92 -37.09
N GLN A 187 6.28 5.84 -35.77
CA GLN A 187 5.22 6.46 -34.95
C GLN A 187 5.37 7.98 -34.94
N THR A 188 4.24 8.70 -35.06
CA THR A 188 4.21 10.16 -34.89
C THR A 188 4.01 10.52 -33.42
N VAL A 189 4.89 11.35 -32.89
CA VAL A 189 4.82 11.91 -31.55
C VAL A 189 4.52 13.41 -31.61
N ALA A 190 3.62 13.89 -30.75
CA ALA A 190 3.19 15.28 -30.68
C ALA A 190 3.48 15.85 -29.28
N ALA A 191 4.34 16.85 -29.23
CA ALA A 191 4.74 17.53 -28.00
C ALA A 191 3.96 18.85 -27.80
N SER A 192 2.62 18.81 -27.87
CA SER A 192 1.79 20.04 -27.89
C SER A 192 1.34 20.49 -26.50
N PHE A 193 0.76 19.60 -25.70
CA PHE A 193 0.20 19.90 -24.37
C PHE A 193 0.85 19.10 -23.27
N ASN A 194 1.15 17.84 -23.51
CA ASN A 194 1.87 16.95 -22.60
C ASN A 194 3.11 16.43 -23.32
N THR A 195 4.23 16.38 -22.62
CA THR A 195 5.43 15.71 -23.13
C THR A 195 5.15 14.21 -23.19
N PRO A 196 5.10 13.58 -24.39
CA PRO A 196 4.88 12.15 -24.49
C PRO A 196 6.06 11.40 -23.89
N GLU A 197 5.75 10.40 -23.07
CA GLU A 197 6.75 9.49 -22.52
C GLU A 197 7.23 8.53 -23.60
N LEU A 198 8.54 8.51 -23.87
CA LEU A 198 9.13 7.64 -24.88
C LEU A 198 9.82 6.44 -24.22
N PHE A 199 10.58 6.70 -23.17
CA PHE A 199 11.32 5.68 -22.42
C PHE A 199 11.27 5.98 -20.92
N THR A 200 11.31 4.92 -20.11
CA THR A 200 11.62 5.02 -18.68
C THR A 200 12.94 4.31 -18.44
N ILE A 201 13.89 5.01 -17.81
CA ILE A 201 15.25 4.50 -17.56
C ILE A 201 15.45 4.49 -16.05
N ALA A 202 15.83 3.31 -15.51
CA ALA A 202 16.25 3.15 -14.12
C ALA A 202 17.78 3.26 -14.02
N GLN A 203 18.25 3.97 -13.00
CA GLN A 203 19.69 4.16 -12.82
C GLN A 203 20.36 2.88 -12.34
N ASP A 204 19.78 2.19 -11.37
CA ASP A 204 20.33 1.01 -10.75
C ASP A 204 19.19 0.09 -10.28
N LEU A 205 19.27 -1.17 -10.66
CA LEU A 205 18.32 -2.21 -10.25
C LEU A 205 18.82 -3.02 -9.04
N THR A 206 20.05 -2.82 -8.59
CA THR A 206 20.59 -3.48 -7.38
C THR A 206 20.08 -2.84 -6.10
N ASN A 207 19.66 -1.57 -6.18
CA ASN A 207 19.08 -0.80 -5.09
C ASN A 207 17.65 -0.40 -5.43
N MET A 208 16.71 -1.12 -4.83
CA MET A 208 15.28 -0.89 -5.02
C MET A 208 14.70 -0.26 -3.75
N ARG A 209 13.48 0.21 -3.86
CA ARG A 209 12.64 0.62 -2.73
C ARG A 209 11.27 0.00 -2.85
N VAL A 210 10.65 -0.28 -1.71
CA VAL A 210 9.22 -0.57 -1.64
C VAL A 210 8.52 0.71 -1.21
N ILE A 211 7.50 1.10 -1.93
CA ILE A 211 6.55 2.15 -1.52
C ILE A 211 5.34 1.42 -0.97
N ALA A 212 5.22 1.37 0.35
CA ALA A 212 4.14 0.71 1.07
C ALA A 212 3.06 1.73 1.44
N ASP A 213 1.80 1.38 1.20
CA ASP A 213 0.64 2.20 1.56
C ASP A 213 0.09 1.71 2.89
N ILE A 214 0.25 2.53 3.94
CA ILE A 214 -0.12 2.22 5.32
C ILE A 214 -1.36 3.01 5.70
N ASP A 215 -2.29 2.34 6.37
CA ASP A 215 -3.54 2.94 6.82
C ASP A 215 -3.29 4.08 7.83
N GLU A 216 -4.15 5.11 7.82
CA GLU A 216 -4.10 6.24 8.77
C GLU A 216 -4.12 5.78 10.24
N ALA A 217 -4.80 4.66 10.54
CA ALA A 217 -4.88 4.12 11.89
C ALA A 217 -3.52 3.64 12.42
N ASP A 218 -2.63 3.16 11.54
CA ASP A 218 -1.38 2.47 11.91
C ASP A 218 -0.12 3.34 11.71
N ILE A 219 -0.23 4.44 10.96
CA ILE A 219 0.92 5.27 10.61
C ILE A 219 1.59 5.94 11.82
N GLY A 220 0.82 6.15 12.91
CA GLY A 220 1.31 6.82 14.12
C GLY A 220 2.49 6.10 14.79
N ASP A 221 2.57 4.78 14.64
CA ASP A 221 3.61 3.94 15.25
C ASP A 221 4.81 3.70 14.32
N VAL A 222 4.71 4.09 13.04
CA VAL A 222 5.75 3.88 12.04
C VAL A 222 6.79 4.99 12.07
N LYS A 223 8.07 4.61 12.26
CA LYS A 223 9.21 5.54 12.37
C LYS A 223 10.35 5.14 11.45
N VAL A 224 11.13 6.14 11.03
CA VAL A 224 12.34 5.92 10.26
C VAL A 224 13.33 5.08 11.06
N GLY A 225 13.94 4.10 10.40
CA GLY A 225 14.92 3.19 10.98
C GLY A 225 14.34 1.86 11.47
N GLN A 226 13.01 1.70 11.55
CA GLN A 226 12.39 0.44 11.94
C GLN A 226 12.73 -0.67 10.94
N ARG A 227 12.92 -1.87 11.48
CA ARG A 227 13.17 -3.09 10.70
C ARG A 227 11.89 -3.48 9.95
N VAL A 228 12.09 -3.90 8.71
CA VAL A 228 11.02 -4.34 7.83
C VAL A 228 11.39 -5.68 7.22
N THR A 229 10.42 -6.58 7.15
CA THR A 229 10.49 -7.76 6.30
C THR A 229 9.39 -7.68 5.26
N PHE A 230 9.67 -8.17 4.07
CA PHE A 230 8.65 -8.22 3.03
C PHE A 230 8.83 -9.46 2.16
N THR A 231 7.73 -9.94 1.62
CA THR A 231 7.66 -10.99 0.61
C THR A 231 7.09 -10.41 -0.66
N VAL A 232 7.40 -11.01 -1.79
CA VAL A 232 6.81 -10.61 -3.08
C VAL A 232 6.03 -11.77 -3.66
N ASP A 233 4.94 -11.48 -4.35
CA ASP A 233 4.05 -12.53 -4.87
C ASP A 233 4.76 -13.46 -5.88
N ALA A 234 5.82 -12.97 -6.54
CA ALA A 234 6.64 -13.76 -7.44
C ALA A 234 7.56 -14.77 -6.71
N PHE A 235 7.90 -14.54 -5.44
CA PHE A 235 8.77 -15.37 -4.61
C PHE A 235 8.21 -15.45 -3.18
N PRO A 236 7.13 -16.22 -2.96
CA PRO A 236 6.44 -16.25 -1.68
C PRO A 236 7.25 -16.90 -0.55
N ASP A 237 8.19 -17.77 -0.89
CA ASP A 237 9.06 -18.47 0.06
C ASP A 237 10.31 -17.64 0.46
N ASP A 238 10.63 -16.59 -0.31
CA ASP A 238 11.78 -15.72 -0.04
C ASP A 238 11.35 -14.53 0.81
N THR A 239 11.98 -14.37 1.97
CA THR A 239 11.79 -13.19 2.83
C THR A 239 12.93 -12.21 2.64
N PHE A 240 12.60 -11.02 2.19
CA PHE A 240 13.54 -9.91 2.01
C PHE A 240 13.56 -9.03 3.25
N GLN A 241 14.70 -8.42 3.52
CA GLN A 241 14.88 -7.51 4.64
C GLN A 241 15.10 -6.09 4.15
N GLY A 242 14.54 -5.15 4.88
CA GLY A 242 14.66 -3.74 4.62
C GLY A 242 14.55 -2.91 5.88
N ALA A 243 14.58 -1.60 5.72
CA ALA A 243 14.34 -0.66 6.79
C ALA A 243 13.54 0.54 6.27
N VAL A 244 12.72 1.11 7.14
CA VAL A 244 11.99 2.35 6.84
C VAL A 244 13.00 3.48 6.63
N LYS A 245 13.01 4.06 5.43
CA LYS A 245 13.86 5.21 5.07
C LYS A 245 13.16 6.54 5.22
N GLN A 246 11.88 6.58 4.90
CA GLN A 246 11.10 7.81 4.94
C GLN A 246 9.62 7.50 5.11
N VAL A 247 8.93 8.31 5.89
CA VAL A 247 7.47 8.37 5.97
C VAL A 247 7.03 9.66 5.26
N ARG A 248 6.23 9.55 4.19
CA ARG A 248 5.72 10.72 3.46
C ARG A 248 4.62 11.38 4.27
N GLN A 249 4.68 12.72 4.38
CA GLN A 249 3.71 13.50 5.15
C GLN A 249 2.38 13.72 4.41
N GLN A 250 2.41 13.64 3.09
CA GLN A 250 1.21 13.82 2.28
C GLN A 250 0.47 12.48 2.15
N PRO A 251 -0.81 12.41 2.56
CA PRO A 251 -1.62 11.23 2.35
C PRO A 251 -2.03 11.07 0.89
N THR A 252 -2.28 9.83 0.50
CA THR A 252 -2.95 9.46 -0.74
C THR A 252 -4.36 9.01 -0.39
N THR A 253 -5.36 9.47 -1.14
CA THR A 253 -6.75 9.06 -0.94
C THR A 253 -7.23 8.33 -2.19
N GLU A 254 -7.47 7.03 -2.06
CA GLU A 254 -8.01 6.21 -3.12
C GLU A 254 -9.30 5.53 -2.63
N SER A 255 -10.36 5.63 -3.41
CA SER A 255 -11.66 5.01 -3.08
C SER A 255 -12.17 5.36 -1.66
N ASN A 256 -11.95 6.59 -1.18
CA ASN A 256 -12.27 7.07 0.16
C ASN A 256 -11.46 6.43 1.31
N VAL A 257 -10.38 5.72 1.01
CA VAL A 257 -9.43 5.23 2.00
C VAL A 257 -8.22 6.15 2.02
N VAL A 258 -7.84 6.62 3.20
CA VAL A 258 -6.67 7.49 3.41
C VAL A 258 -5.49 6.63 3.82
N THR A 259 -4.44 6.66 3.01
CA THR A 259 -3.19 5.93 3.27
C THR A 259 -1.99 6.87 3.26
N TYR A 260 -0.94 6.50 3.95
CA TYR A 260 0.34 7.19 3.96
C TYR A 260 1.42 6.32 3.34
N GLN A 261 2.20 6.90 2.45
CA GLN A 261 3.26 6.19 1.76
C GLN A 261 4.52 6.14 2.60
N VAL A 262 5.02 4.93 2.83
CA VAL A 262 6.27 4.68 3.52
C VAL A 262 7.29 4.09 2.56
N VAL A 263 8.44 4.74 2.46
CA VAL A 263 9.55 4.31 1.61
C VAL A 263 10.46 3.39 2.42
N ILE A 264 10.63 2.19 1.93
CA ILE A 264 11.42 1.12 2.56
C ILE A 264 12.56 0.74 1.63
N SER A 265 13.76 0.57 2.18
CA SER A 265 14.89 0.06 1.39
C SER A 265 14.71 -1.41 1.04
N ALA A 266 15.00 -1.76 -0.20
CA ALA A 266 14.93 -3.12 -0.71
C ALA A 266 16.22 -3.45 -1.49
N PRO A 267 17.29 -3.90 -0.81
CA PRO A 267 18.51 -4.36 -1.48
C PRO A 267 18.20 -5.52 -2.43
N ASN A 268 18.71 -5.45 -3.65
CA ASN A 268 18.43 -6.41 -4.72
C ASN A 268 19.73 -6.89 -5.40
N GLY A 269 20.68 -7.39 -4.60
CA GLY A 269 21.98 -7.87 -5.13
C GLY A 269 21.85 -8.99 -6.16
N ASP A 270 20.85 -9.85 -6.01
CA ASP A 270 20.60 -11.00 -6.89
C ASP A 270 19.71 -10.67 -8.09
N LEU A 271 19.25 -9.41 -8.23
CA LEU A 271 18.35 -8.94 -9.29
C LEU A 271 17.02 -9.72 -9.38
N LYS A 272 16.59 -10.35 -8.28
CA LYS A 272 15.31 -11.06 -8.18
C LYS A 272 14.13 -10.10 -8.17
N LEU A 273 14.29 -8.96 -7.51
CA LEU A 273 13.24 -7.95 -7.41
C LEU A 273 13.17 -7.17 -8.73
N LYS A 274 12.01 -7.19 -9.36
CA LYS A 274 11.74 -6.42 -10.57
C LYS A 274 10.83 -5.24 -10.26
N PRO A 275 11.02 -4.08 -10.94
CA PRO A 275 10.09 -2.95 -10.83
C PRO A 275 8.66 -3.37 -11.13
N GLY A 276 7.70 -2.87 -10.33
CA GLY A 276 6.28 -3.15 -10.49
C GLY A 276 5.78 -4.40 -9.76
N LEU A 277 6.65 -5.18 -9.09
CA LEU A 277 6.18 -6.29 -8.24
C LEU A 277 5.46 -5.77 -7.02
N THR A 278 4.39 -6.47 -6.63
CA THR A 278 3.69 -6.23 -5.37
C THR A 278 4.45 -6.88 -4.22
N ALA A 279 4.61 -6.14 -3.13
CA ALA A 279 5.25 -6.60 -1.92
C ALA A 279 4.26 -6.58 -0.75
N ASN A 280 4.24 -7.66 0.03
CA ASN A 280 3.55 -7.76 1.30
C ASN A 280 4.55 -7.43 2.41
N VAL A 281 4.36 -6.29 3.06
CA VAL A 281 5.31 -5.67 3.98
C VAL A 281 4.87 -5.86 5.41
N THR A 282 5.83 -6.21 6.29
CA THR A 282 5.64 -6.24 7.75
C THR A 282 6.68 -5.32 8.38
N ILE A 283 6.22 -4.24 8.99
CA ILE A 283 7.04 -3.24 9.69
C ILE A 283 6.98 -3.54 11.17
N PHE A 284 8.12 -3.75 11.80
CA PHE A 284 8.20 -3.98 13.25
C PHE A 284 8.26 -2.64 13.96
N THR A 285 7.12 -2.24 14.54
CA THR A 285 6.97 -0.96 15.23
C THR A 285 7.59 -0.98 16.60
N MET A 286 7.61 -2.18 17.24
CA MET A 286 8.18 -2.40 18.54
C MET A 286 8.79 -3.81 18.62
N GLU A 287 9.98 -3.92 19.18
CA GLU A 287 10.67 -5.19 19.40
C GLU A 287 11.36 -5.15 20.77
N HIS A 288 10.90 -6.00 21.69
CA HIS A 288 11.53 -6.26 22.99
C HIS A 288 11.92 -7.73 23.04
N ASN A 289 13.21 -8.00 22.94
CA ASN A 289 13.73 -9.36 22.85
C ASN A 289 14.13 -9.88 24.24
N GLY A 290 13.80 -11.14 24.53
CA GLY A 290 14.24 -11.83 25.73
C GLY A 290 13.65 -11.27 27.04
N VAL A 291 12.46 -10.66 27.00
CA VAL A 291 11.78 -10.12 28.17
C VAL A 291 10.89 -11.17 28.83
N LEU A 292 10.71 -11.08 30.16
CA LEU A 292 9.75 -11.92 30.86
C LEU A 292 8.34 -11.58 30.41
N ALA A 293 7.63 -12.53 29.84
CA ALA A 293 6.29 -12.33 29.30
C ALA A 293 5.31 -13.37 29.83
N VAL A 294 4.05 -12.94 29.88
CA VAL A 294 2.91 -13.79 30.19
C VAL A 294 1.78 -13.52 29.22
N SER A 295 0.90 -14.48 29.03
CA SER A 295 -0.33 -14.26 28.28
C SER A 295 -1.16 -13.16 28.96
N SER A 296 -1.67 -12.21 28.15
CA SER A 296 -2.56 -11.15 28.65
C SER A 296 -3.82 -11.70 29.33
N LYS A 297 -4.15 -12.98 29.11
CA LYS A 297 -5.22 -13.70 29.83
C LYS A 297 -4.89 -13.88 31.30
N ALA A 298 -3.64 -14.16 31.64
CA ALA A 298 -3.20 -14.34 33.04
C ALA A 298 -3.43 -13.07 33.87
N LEU A 299 -3.22 -11.89 33.30
CA LEU A 299 -3.44 -10.60 33.96
C LEU A 299 -4.93 -10.27 34.18
N ARG A 300 -5.81 -10.87 33.39
CA ARG A 300 -7.27 -10.69 33.49
C ARG A 300 -7.93 -11.76 34.36
N PHE A 301 -7.20 -12.84 34.66
CA PHE A 301 -7.70 -13.93 35.49
C PHE A 301 -7.94 -13.45 36.91
N THR A 302 -9.11 -13.78 37.47
CA THR A 302 -9.44 -13.56 38.88
C THR A 302 -10.16 -14.81 39.39
N PRO A 303 -9.66 -15.46 40.43
CA PRO A 303 -10.35 -16.61 41.03
C PRO A 303 -11.75 -16.20 41.51
N ASN A 304 -12.76 -17.01 41.19
CA ASN A 304 -14.13 -16.81 41.64
C ASN A 304 -14.36 -17.69 42.90
N GLU A 305 -14.68 -17.08 44.02
CA GLU A 305 -14.95 -17.78 45.29
C GLU A 305 -16.05 -18.85 45.17
N ALA A 306 -17.02 -18.64 44.28
CA ALA A 306 -18.12 -19.58 44.05
C ALA A 306 -17.69 -20.88 43.35
N LEU A 307 -16.51 -20.90 42.71
CA LEU A 307 -15.95 -22.06 41.98
C LEU A 307 -14.85 -22.77 42.73
N LEU A 308 -14.54 -22.32 43.94
CA LEU A 308 -13.50 -22.92 44.76
C LEU A 308 -13.99 -24.15 45.53
N ASN A 309 -13.11 -25.16 45.64
CA ASN A 309 -13.34 -26.28 46.53
C ASN A 309 -13.21 -25.86 48.00
N LYS A 310 -13.85 -26.58 48.91
CA LYS A 310 -13.87 -26.26 50.36
C LYS A 310 -12.48 -26.14 50.99
N ASP A 311 -11.46 -26.76 50.40
CA ASP A 311 -10.10 -26.78 50.88
C ASP A 311 -9.19 -25.73 50.25
N GLN A 312 -9.73 -24.84 49.38
CA GLN A 312 -8.98 -23.81 48.67
C GLN A 312 -9.16 -22.44 49.33
N THR A 313 -8.09 -21.69 49.44
CA THR A 313 -8.07 -20.34 50.03
C THR A 313 -7.50 -19.32 49.06
N ILE A 314 -8.02 -18.08 49.13
CA ILE A 314 -7.53 -16.96 48.35
C ILE A 314 -6.72 -16.01 49.20
N GLN A 315 -5.48 -15.72 48.78
CA GLN A 315 -4.63 -14.66 49.34
C GLN A 315 -4.53 -13.55 48.26
N ASP A 316 -5.37 -12.53 48.39
CA ASP A 316 -5.38 -11.41 47.47
C ASP A 316 -4.49 -10.26 47.93
N VAL A 317 -3.93 -9.51 46.99
CA VAL A 317 -3.11 -8.32 47.19
C VAL A 317 -3.73 -7.15 46.46
N LYS A 318 -3.88 -6.00 47.13
CA LYS A 318 -4.33 -4.75 46.46
C LYS A 318 -3.25 -4.27 45.49
N ALA A 319 -3.44 -4.51 44.16
CA ALA A 319 -2.56 -4.03 43.11
C ALA A 319 -3.36 -3.77 41.82
N PRO A 320 -2.92 -2.82 40.99
CA PRO A 320 -3.57 -2.57 39.69
C PRO A 320 -3.42 -3.77 38.73
N TYR A 321 -2.25 -4.43 38.77
CA TYR A 321 -1.98 -5.64 37.98
C TYR A 321 -1.48 -6.74 38.94
N LYS A 322 -2.04 -7.93 38.78
CA LYS A 322 -1.69 -9.08 39.58
C LYS A 322 -1.74 -10.38 38.77
N LEU A 323 -0.85 -11.30 39.11
CA LEU A 323 -0.83 -12.66 38.57
C LEU A 323 -1.17 -13.63 39.68
N TRP A 324 -1.91 -14.65 39.33
CA TRP A 324 -2.34 -15.66 40.27
C TRP A 324 -1.56 -16.95 40.09
N THR A 325 -1.06 -17.49 41.19
CA THR A 325 -0.42 -18.82 41.27
C THR A 325 -1.25 -19.73 42.16
N LEU A 326 -1.30 -21.00 41.79
CA LEU A 326 -1.91 -22.04 42.64
C LEU A 326 -0.82 -22.96 43.19
N LYS A 327 -0.60 -22.91 44.49
CA LYS A 327 0.33 -23.81 45.18
C LYS A 327 -0.33 -24.32 46.46
N ASP A 328 -0.26 -25.64 46.71
CA ASP A 328 -0.80 -26.28 47.89
C ASP A 328 -2.26 -25.89 48.20
N ASN A 329 -3.12 -25.83 47.19
CA ASN A 329 -4.52 -25.38 47.27
C ASN A 329 -4.73 -23.92 47.69
N VAL A 330 -3.68 -23.08 47.62
CA VAL A 330 -3.75 -21.65 47.93
C VAL A 330 -3.60 -20.85 46.67
N PHE A 331 -4.61 -20.04 46.33
CA PHE A 331 -4.54 -19.03 45.27
C PHE A 331 -3.84 -17.80 45.83
N LYS A 332 -2.61 -17.57 45.37
CA LYS A 332 -1.83 -16.43 45.84
C LYS A 332 -1.70 -15.39 44.74
N ALA A 333 -2.13 -14.16 45.02
CA ALA A 333 -1.91 -13.02 44.14
C ALA A 333 -0.50 -12.48 44.32
N HIS A 334 0.19 -12.29 43.19
CA HIS A 334 1.48 -11.59 43.12
C HIS A 334 1.26 -10.23 42.47
N ARG A 335 1.65 -9.15 43.15
CA ARG A 335 1.68 -7.82 42.56
C ARG A 335 2.77 -7.81 41.51
N VAL A 336 2.43 -7.37 40.28
CA VAL A 336 3.37 -7.26 39.16
C VAL A 336 3.36 -5.87 38.58
N GLU A 337 4.49 -5.44 38.06
CA GLU A 337 4.61 -4.27 37.21
C GLU A 337 4.68 -4.74 35.77
N VAL A 338 3.79 -4.20 34.93
CA VAL A 338 3.68 -4.57 33.53
C VAL A 338 4.37 -3.53 32.66
N GLY A 339 5.03 -3.99 31.62
CA GLY A 339 5.61 -3.17 30.57
C GLY A 339 4.74 -3.13 29.33
N THR A 340 5.33 -3.43 28.20
CA THR A 340 4.72 -3.40 26.88
C THR A 340 3.85 -4.62 26.63
N SER A 341 2.80 -4.45 25.82
CA SER A 341 1.91 -5.54 25.43
C SER A 341 1.63 -5.49 23.93
N ASN A 342 1.59 -6.66 23.31
CA ASN A 342 1.14 -6.82 21.91
C ASN A 342 -0.30 -7.35 21.81
N GLY A 343 -1.08 -7.29 22.92
CA GLY A 343 -2.43 -7.80 22.99
C GLY A 343 -2.52 -9.28 23.40
N THR A 344 -1.60 -10.13 22.96
CA THR A 344 -1.52 -11.57 23.32
C THR A 344 -0.61 -11.81 24.50
N LEU A 345 0.58 -11.22 24.48
CA LEU A 345 1.60 -11.28 25.51
C LEU A 345 1.78 -9.90 26.15
N THR A 346 2.10 -9.88 27.43
CA THR A 346 2.43 -8.68 28.18
C THR A 346 3.74 -8.88 28.93
N GLU A 347 4.63 -7.91 28.81
CA GLU A 347 5.91 -7.86 29.50
C GLU A 347 5.71 -7.67 31.00
N ILE A 348 6.47 -8.39 31.79
CA ILE A 348 6.52 -8.24 33.24
C ILE A 348 7.88 -7.67 33.62
N LEU A 349 7.86 -6.46 34.17
CA LEU A 349 9.08 -5.75 34.60
C LEU A 349 9.57 -6.22 35.98
N SER A 350 8.63 -6.54 36.89
CA SER A 350 8.95 -6.98 38.24
C SER A 350 7.78 -7.72 38.90
N GLY A 351 8.04 -8.47 39.95
CA GLY A 351 7.02 -9.07 40.82
C GLY A 351 6.84 -10.59 40.69
N ILE A 352 7.47 -11.23 39.68
CA ILE A 352 7.43 -12.69 39.50
C ILE A 352 8.74 -13.19 38.88
N GLU A 353 9.12 -14.44 39.22
CA GLU A 353 10.35 -15.06 38.70
C GLU A 353 10.07 -15.92 37.47
N GLU A 354 11.11 -16.07 36.64
CA GLU A 354 11.08 -16.96 35.47
C GLU A 354 10.77 -18.41 35.90
N GLY A 355 9.91 -19.08 35.12
CA GLY A 355 9.52 -20.48 35.42
C GLY A 355 8.37 -20.63 36.40
N THR A 356 7.85 -19.54 36.99
CA THR A 356 6.67 -19.58 37.85
C THR A 356 5.42 -19.91 37.03
N GLU A 357 4.60 -20.85 37.51
CA GLU A 357 3.34 -21.22 36.88
C GLU A 357 2.23 -20.24 37.30
N VAL A 358 1.66 -19.53 36.34
CA VAL A 358 0.57 -18.59 36.54
C VAL A 358 -0.72 -19.12 35.95
N LEU A 359 -1.85 -18.77 36.55
CA LEU A 359 -3.18 -19.15 36.09
C LEU A 359 -3.64 -18.27 34.94
N THR A 360 -4.14 -18.90 33.88
CA THR A 360 -4.60 -18.20 32.68
C THR A 360 -6.11 -18.32 32.45
N ASP A 361 -6.69 -19.48 32.83
CA ASP A 361 -8.10 -19.79 32.60
C ASP A 361 -8.58 -20.89 33.53
N PHE A 362 -9.88 -21.12 33.58
CA PHE A 362 -10.48 -22.27 34.25
C PHE A 362 -11.44 -22.98 33.30
N SER A 363 -11.53 -24.31 33.42
CA SER A 363 -12.51 -25.12 32.71
C SER A 363 -13.27 -26.00 33.70
N ILE A 364 -14.59 -26.07 33.51
CA ILE A 364 -15.49 -26.90 34.33
C ILE A 364 -15.69 -28.20 33.55
N THR A 365 -15.09 -29.29 34.08
CA THR A 365 -15.23 -30.63 33.48
C THR A 365 -16.39 -31.34 34.14
N GLY A 366 -17.53 -31.48 33.44
CA GLY A 366 -18.72 -32.15 33.97
C GLY A 366 -20.04 -31.69 33.37
N SER A 367 -20.08 -30.60 32.65
CA SER A 367 -21.25 -30.18 31.90
C SER A 367 -21.20 -30.79 30.50
N GLU A 368 -21.88 -31.92 30.29
CA GLU A 368 -22.22 -32.46 28.96
C GLU A 368 -23.22 -31.55 28.20
N ASN A 369 -23.62 -30.44 28.82
CA ASN A 369 -24.32 -29.35 28.17
C ASN A 369 -23.31 -28.22 27.99
N GLY A 370 -22.50 -28.30 26.91
CA GLY A 370 -21.89 -27.10 26.35
C GLY A 370 -23.00 -26.04 26.18
N PRO A 371 -22.69 -24.74 26.29
CA PRO A 371 -23.69 -23.72 26.05
C PRO A 371 -24.25 -23.98 24.66
N GLN A 372 -25.47 -24.55 24.59
CA GLN A 372 -26.30 -24.36 23.43
C GLN A 372 -26.32 -22.84 23.29
N SER A 373 -25.61 -22.37 22.28
CA SER A 373 -25.76 -21.01 21.83
C SER A 373 -27.26 -20.78 21.71
N GLU A 374 -27.86 -20.08 22.69
CA GLU A 374 -29.10 -19.42 22.49
C GLU A 374 -28.89 -18.63 21.21
N GLN A 375 -29.43 -19.19 20.12
CA GLN A 375 -29.59 -18.45 18.88
C GLN A 375 -30.40 -17.23 19.26
N ALA A 376 -29.69 -16.18 19.62
CA ALA A 376 -30.26 -14.85 19.75
C ALA A 376 -31.08 -14.66 18.48
N ASN A 377 -32.40 -14.49 18.67
CA ASN A 377 -33.35 -14.11 17.64
C ASN A 377 -32.84 -12.83 16.99
N ASN A 378 -32.04 -13.00 15.95
CA ASN A 378 -31.60 -11.90 15.12
C ASN A 378 -32.75 -11.61 14.14
N PRO A 379 -33.45 -10.47 14.28
CA PRO A 379 -34.63 -10.17 13.46
C PRO A 379 -34.31 -9.97 11.97
N PHE A 380 -33.04 -9.99 11.60
CA PHE A 380 -32.57 -9.75 10.23
C PHE A 380 -32.07 -11.00 9.47
N MET A 381 -32.22 -12.22 10.04
CA MET A 381 -31.90 -13.44 9.28
C MET A 381 -33.19 -14.07 8.71
N PRO A 382 -33.29 -14.32 7.39
CA PRO A 382 -34.41 -15.03 6.78
C PRO A 382 -34.44 -16.47 7.28
N ARG A 383 -35.59 -16.87 7.83
CA ARG A 383 -35.86 -18.27 8.29
C ARG A 383 -35.74 -19.23 7.12
N ARG A 384 -34.83 -20.20 7.22
CA ARG A 384 -34.82 -21.36 6.32
C ARG A 384 -36.09 -22.19 6.57
N PRO A 385 -36.89 -22.57 5.53
CA PRO A 385 -38.04 -23.39 5.71
C PRO A 385 -37.63 -24.82 6.14
N ASN A 386 -38.25 -25.29 7.21
CA ASN A 386 -38.09 -26.61 7.78
C ASN A 386 -38.60 -27.65 6.76
N ARG A 387 -37.74 -28.49 6.24
CA ARG A 387 -38.07 -29.58 5.33
C ARG A 387 -38.58 -30.75 6.18
N GLY A 388 -39.87 -30.70 6.49
CA GLY A 388 -40.59 -31.82 7.12
C GLY A 388 -40.68 -32.99 6.14
N ASN A 389 -40.23 -34.13 6.63
CA ASN A 389 -40.30 -35.44 6.02
C ASN A 389 -41.75 -35.91 6.03
N SER A 390 -42.42 -36.00 4.89
CA SER A 390 -43.65 -36.78 4.74
C SER A 390 -43.59 -37.59 3.46
N ARG A 391 -43.58 -38.89 3.68
CA ARG A 391 -43.75 -39.98 2.72
C ARG A 391 -45.21 -40.01 2.23
N GLY A 392 -45.38 -40.24 0.92
CA GLY A 392 -46.56 -40.98 0.44
C GLY A 392 -47.36 -40.34 -0.66
N GLY A 393 -47.40 -40.95 -1.83
CA GLY A 393 -48.60 -41.06 -2.65
C GLY A 393 -48.63 -40.38 -4.01
N ASN A 394 -48.15 -41.05 -5.00
CA ASN A 394 -48.79 -41.48 -6.27
C ASN A 394 -49.73 -40.49 -7.00
N GLY A 395 -49.48 -40.30 -8.29
CA GLY A 395 -50.57 -40.10 -9.27
C GLY A 395 -50.46 -38.91 -10.18
N GLY A 396 -50.03 -39.17 -11.42
CA GLY A 396 -50.83 -38.81 -12.61
C GLY A 396 -50.63 -37.48 -13.31
N ASN A 397 -49.95 -37.60 -14.41
CA ASN A 397 -50.40 -37.22 -15.76
C ASN A 397 -50.51 -35.75 -16.21
N ALA A 398 -49.80 -35.53 -17.32
CA ALA A 398 -50.21 -34.87 -18.58
C ALA A 398 -50.30 -33.32 -18.65
N GLY A 399 -49.63 -32.87 -19.71
CA GLY A 399 -50.17 -31.87 -20.62
C GLY A 399 -49.48 -30.53 -20.66
N ASN A 400 -48.58 -30.39 -21.54
CA ASN A 400 -48.67 -29.85 -22.92
C ASN A 400 -48.66 -28.30 -23.03
N SER A 401 -47.78 -27.88 -23.96
CA SER A 401 -47.84 -26.70 -24.85
C SER A 401 -47.87 -25.31 -24.21
N GLY A 402 -47.10 -24.38 -24.67
CA GLY A 402 -46.75 -23.95 -25.96
C GLY A 402 -46.50 -22.47 -25.96
N ASN A 403 -45.52 -22.13 -26.67
CA ASN A 403 -45.47 -21.07 -27.67
C ASN A 403 -45.29 -19.60 -27.27
N ALA A 404 -44.19 -19.12 -27.77
CA ALA A 404 -44.03 -18.04 -28.76
C ALA A 404 -44.28 -16.57 -28.34
N GLY A 405 -43.28 -15.79 -28.61
CA GLY A 405 -43.45 -14.64 -29.52
C GLY A 405 -43.31 -13.25 -28.94
N GLY A 406 -42.35 -12.55 -29.48
CA GLY A 406 -42.60 -11.19 -29.91
C GLY A 406 -41.81 -10.07 -29.25
N ALA A 407 -40.69 -9.72 -29.84
CA ALA A 407 -40.32 -8.30 -29.98
C ALA A 407 -41.34 -7.63 -30.95
N PRO A 408 -41.51 -6.30 -31.00
CA PRO A 408 -40.55 -5.43 -31.62
C PRO A 408 -40.50 -3.94 -31.11
N ASN A 409 -39.41 -3.28 -31.50
CA ASN A 409 -39.25 -1.94 -32.07
C ASN A 409 -40.23 -0.79 -31.72
N ASN A 410 -39.67 0.39 -31.36
CA ASN A 410 -39.62 1.58 -32.20
C ASN A 410 -39.10 2.81 -31.44
N ALA A 411 -38.02 3.43 -31.83
CA ALA A 411 -37.86 4.63 -32.64
C ALA A 411 -38.56 5.94 -32.16
N GLY A 412 -37.78 6.99 -32.07
CA GLY A 412 -38.24 8.37 -32.14
C GLY A 412 -37.46 9.35 -31.28
N ASN A 413 -36.29 9.85 -31.72
CA ASN A 413 -36.08 11.11 -32.44
C ASN A 413 -36.55 12.38 -31.68
N ARG A 414 -35.56 13.24 -31.31
CA ARG A 414 -35.51 14.67 -31.63
C ARG A 414 -34.54 15.44 -30.72
N THR A 415 -33.46 15.89 -31.32
CA THR A 415 -32.81 17.18 -31.05
C THR A 415 -33.75 18.36 -31.41
N PRO A 416 -33.51 19.68 -31.13
CA PRO A 416 -32.23 20.35 -31.00
C PRO A 416 -32.22 21.60 -30.03
N ASN A 417 -31.03 22.27 -29.98
CA ASN A 417 -30.75 23.71 -29.80
C ASN A 417 -30.73 24.31 -28.36
N ARG A 418 -29.62 24.72 -27.88
CA ARG A 418 -28.93 26.01 -28.09
C ARG A 418 -27.49 25.89 -27.60
#